data_09f5af514df2378053d01a38b1b25c0f
#
_entry.id   09f5af514df2378053d01a38b1b25c0f
#
_cell.length_a   1.000
_cell.length_b   1.000
_cell.length_c   1.000
_cell.angle_alpha   90.00
_cell.angle_beta   90.00
_cell.angle_gamma   90.00
#
_symmetry.space_group_name_H-M   'P 1'
#
loop_
_entity.id
_entity.type
_entity.pdbx_description
1 polymer ?
#
loop_
_entity_poly.entity_id
_entity_poly.type
_entity_poly.pdbx_seq_one_letter_code
_entity_poly.pdbx_strand_id
1 'polypeptide(L)'
;FSGMEIAYVSSNKIHIEIEKKQEGLLAKILTKLTAKPSKFITTMLIGNNIALVIYGFFMGDLLVSWFQSFLPTSNSFINYMLNDLSLLSQTIISTLVILITAEFLPKVFFQIYANTLIKALAFPAYVFYGIFTFISDFVIWISDLILKTFFKTEGDQVQLFFTKLELVNYISEQMES
;
A
#
# COMPACT_ATOMS: atom_id res chain seq x y z
N PHE A 1 4.38 2.26 -2.59
CA PHE A 1 3.28 2.49 -1.66
C PHE A 1 2.76 1.18 -1.06
N SER A 2 2.22 0.28 -1.87
CA SER A 2 1.68 -1.02 -1.42
C SER A 2 2.67 -1.83 -0.57
N GLY A 3 3.95 -1.88 -0.97
CA GLY A 3 5.01 -2.52 -0.19
C GLY A 3 5.26 -1.85 1.15
N MET A 4 5.26 -0.51 1.20
CA MET A 4 5.50 0.24 2.44
C MET A 4 4.37 0.06 3.47
N GLU A 5 3.13 -0.06 3.01
CA GLU A 5 1.98 -0.41 3.85
C GLU A 5 2.20 -1.77 4.52
N ILE A 6 2.55 -2.80 3.73
CA ILE A 6 2.85 -4.14 4.25
C ILE A 6 4.07 -4.14 5.16
N ALA A 7 5.15 -3.43 4.82
CA ALA A 7 6.33 -3.32 5.67
C ALA A 7 5.98 -2.74 7.04
N TYR A 8 5.13 -1.73 7.09
CA TYR A 8 4.68 -1.15 8.34
C TYR A 8 3.87 -2.13 9.20
N VAL A 9 2.93 -2.85 8.58
CA VAL A 9 2.08 -3.83 9.28
C VAL A 9 2.90 -5.04 9.75
N SER A 10 3.82 -5.53 8.92
CA SER A 10 4.64 -6.72 9.18
C SER A 10 5.91 -6.46 9.99
N SER A 11 6.27 -5.18 10.20
CA SER A 11 7.47 -4.84 10.98
C SER A 11 7.28 -5.14 12.47
N ASN A 12 8.37 -5.55 13.11
CA ASN A 12 8.38 -5.74 14.56
C ASN A 12 8.24 -4.38 15.27
N LYS A 13 7.15 -4.20 16.01
CA LYS A 13 6.84 -2.94 16.71
C LYS A 13 7.93 -2.56 17.71
N ILE A 14 8.51 -3.56 18.40
CA ILE A 14 9.59 -3.32 19.37
C ILE A 14 10.83 -2.81 18.64
N HIS A 15 11.16 -3.37 17.49
CA HIS A 15 12.29 -2.90 16.68
C HIS A 15 12.10 -1.44 16.24
N ILE A 16 10.91 -1.06 15.80
CA ILE A 16 10.59 0.33 15.48
C ILE A 16 10.74 1.23 16.71
N GLU A 17 10.26 0.82 17.88
CA GLU A 17 10.38 1.60 19.12
C GLU A 17 11.84 1.78 19.56
N ILE A 18 12.69 0.78 19.35
CA ILE A 18 14.14 0.90 19.60
C ILE A 18 14.77 1.92 18.64
N GLU A 19 14.46 1.85 17.36
CA GLU A 19 14.97 2.80 16.37
C GLU A 19 14.51 4.24 16.65
N LYS A 20 13.29 4.44 17.14
CA LYS A 20 12.77 5.76 17.54
C LYS A 20 13.50 6.37 18.73
N LYS A 21 14.09 5.55 19.58
CA LYS A 21 14.88 6.03 20.74
C LYS A 21 16.31 6.41 20.37
N GLN A 22 16.76 6.09 19.16
CA GLN A 22 18.08 6.50 18.70
C GLN A 22 18.07 8.01 18.36
N GLU A 23 19.24 8.63 18.41
CA GLU A 23 19.40 10.00 17.96
C GLU A 23 19.54 10.04 16.44
N GLY A 24 18.85 10.99 15.80
CA GLY A 24 19.02 11.22 14.38
C GLY A 24 17.72 11.54 13.62
N LEU A 25 17.89 11.80 12.34
CA LEU A 25 16.80 12.21 11.46
C LEU A 25 15.83 11.03 11.19
N LEU A 26 16.36 9.81 11.08
CA LEU A 26 15.55 8.61 10.87
C LEU A 26 14.59 8.38 12.05
N ALA A 27 15.08 8.49 13.29
CA ALA A 27 14.27 8.35 14.49
C ALA A 27 13.12 9.37 14.54
N LYS A 28 13.39 10.63 14.17
CA LYS A 28 12.37 11.68 14.09
C LYS A 28 11.33 11.40 13.02
N ILE A 29 11.75 10.90 11.86
CA ILE A 29 10.85 10.52 10.77
C ILE A 29 9.96 9.35 11.20
N LEU A 30 10.54 8.27 11.71
CA LEU A 30 9.80 7.09 12.19
C LEU A 30 8.80 7.47 13.28
N THR A 31 9.19 8.33 14.22
CA THR A 31 8.30 8.84 15.26
C THR A 31 7.08 9.53 14.66
N LYS A 32 7.26 10.39 13.66
CA LYS A 32 6.14 11.08 13.00
C LYS A 32 5.25 10.13 12.18
N LEU A 33 5.86 9.22 11.42
CA LEU A 33 5.13 8.26 10.59
C LEU A 33 4.29 7.29 11.42
N THR A 34 4.83 6.85 12.57
CA THR A 34 4.18 5.86 13.42
C THR A 34 3.30 6.46 14.53
N ALA A 35 3.28 7.79 14.67
CA ALA A 35 2.45 8.48 15.67
C ALA A 35 0.94 8.24 15.46
N LYS A 36 0.51 8.13 14.21
CA LYS A 36 -0.88 7.87 13.81
C LYS A 36 -0.92 6.76 12.78
N PRO A 37 -1.02 5.49 13.20
CA PRO A 37 -1.01 4.34 12.30
C PRO A 37 -2.05 4.43 11.17
N SER A 38 -3.29 4.77 11.51
CA SER A 38 -4.38 4.92 10.53
C SER A 38 -4.03 5.94 9.46
N LYS A 39 -3.45 7.08 9.85
CA LYS A 39 -3.07 8.12 8.90
C LYS A 39 -1.92 7.67 7.99
N PHE A 40 -0.95 6.94 8.53
CA PHE A 40 0.15 6.40 7.72
C PHE A 40 -0.37 5.41 6.67
N ILE A 41 -1.18 4.44 7.09
CA ILE A 41 -1.76 3.43 6.20
C ILE A 41 -2.64 4.11 5.14
N THR A 42 -3.54 5.03 5.55
CA THR A 42 -4.38 5.78 4.62
C THR A 42 -3.57 6.57 3.59
N THR A 43 -2.47 7.20 4.01
CA THR A 43 -1.58 7.94 3.11
C THR A 43 -0.92 7.02 2.08
N MET A 44 -0.43 5.84 2.50
CA MET A 44 0.16 4.86 1.59
C MET A 44 -0.88 4.30 0.62
N LEU A 45 -2.10 4.05 1.10
CA LEU A 45 -3.22 3.58 0.28
C LEU A 45 -3.63 4.61 -0.78
N ILE A 46 -3.73 5.89 -0.42
CA ILE A 46 -4.03 6.99 -1.36
C ILE A 46 -2.94 7.08 -2.43
N GLY A 47 -1.68 7.07 -2.03
CA GLY A 47 -0.54 7.11 -2.94
C GLY A 47 -0.55 5.92 -3.90
N ASN A 48 -0.87 4.72 -3.41
CA ASN A 48 -1.00 3.51 -4.23
C ASN A 48 -2.12 3.66 -5.27
N ASN A 49 -3.30 4.12 -4.87
CA ASN A 49 -4.43 4.29 -5.77
C ASN A 49 -4.15 5.36 -6.85
N ILE A 50 -3.52 6.47 -6.50
CA ILE A 50 -3.11 7.49 -7.47
C ILE A 50 -2.11 6.90 -8.48
N ALA A 51 -1.13 6.14 -8.01
CA ALA A 51 -0.15 5.49 -8.88
C ALA A 51 -0.81 4.48 -9.82
N LEU A 52 -1.81 3.70 -9.34
CA LEU A 52 -2.57 2.75 -10.16
C LEU A 52 -3.39 3.44 -11.26
N VAL A 53 -4.02 4.58 -10.96
CA VAL A 53 -4.76 5.36 -11.95
C VAL A 53 -3.83 5.89 -13.04
N ILE A 54 -2.68 6.45 -12.65
CA ILE A 54 -1.65 6.94 -13.59
C ILE A 54 -1.14 5.78 -14.45
N TYR A 55 -0.83 4.63 -13.83
CA TYR A 55 -0.43 3.43 -14.54
C TYR A 55 -1.47 3.00 -15.57
N GLY A 56 -2.75 2.90 -15.15
CA GLY A 56 -3.83 2.47 -16.03
C GLY A 56 -3.98 3.36 -17.26
N PHE A 57 -3.83 4.68 -17.10
CA PHE A 57 -3.86 5.63 -18.19
C PHE A 57 -2.75 5.38 -19.21
N PHE A 58 -1.50 5.31 -18.78
CA PHE A 58 -0.36 5.09 -19.68
C PHE A 58 -0.34 3.68 -20.26
N MET A 59 -0.70 2.66 -19.47
CA MET A 59 -0.72 1.29 -19.94
C MET A 59 -1.82 1.08 -21.00
N GLY A 60 -2.93 1.81 -20.89
CA GLY A 60 -3.97 1.81 -21.90
C GLY A 60 -3.45 2.18 -23.28
N ASP A 61 -2.83 3.33 -23.40
CA ASP A 61 -2.27 3.82 -24.65
C ASP A 61 -1.18 2.89 -25.22
N LEU A 62 -0.32 2.37 -24.33
CA LEU A 62 0.75 1.47 -24.70
C LEU A 62 0.21 0.14 -25.26
N LEU A 63 -0.77 -0.46 -24.59
CA LEU A 63 -1.35 -1.74 -25.02
C LEU A 63 -2.16 -1.60 -26.32
N VAL A 64 -2.90 -0.50 -26.51
CA VAL A 64 -3.62 -0.25 -27.78
C VAL A 64 -2.64 -0.16 -28.93
N SER A 65 -1.57 0.62 -28.79
CA SER A 65 -0.51 0.72 -29.78
C SER A 65 0.17 -0.62 -30.07
N TRP A 66 0.39 -1.40 -29.03
CA TRP A 66 0.97 -2.73 -29.14
C TRP A 66 0.02 -3.71 -29.87
N PHE A 67 -1.26 -3.72 -29.55
CA PHE A 67 -2.26 -4.54 -30.24
C PHE A 67 -2.34 -4.22 -31.74
N GLN A 68 -2.31 -2.92 -32.09
CA GLN A 68 -2.33 -2.49 -33.49
C GLN A 68 -1.12 -3.00 -34.27
N SER A 69 0.04 -3.22 -33.62
CA SER A 69 1.22 -3.76 -34.28
C SER A 69 1.07 -5.24 -34.70
N PHE A 70 0.15 -5.97 -34.09
CA PHE A 70 -0.18 -7.36 -34.42
C PHE A 70 -1.34 -7.50 -35.40
N LEU A 71 -2.04 -6.41 -35.71
CA LEU A 71 -3.19 -6.43 -36.60
C LEU A 71 -2.81 -5.98 -38.03
N PRO A 72 -3.45 -6.53 -39.10
CA PRO A 72 -4.36 -7.67 -39.07
C PRO A 72 -3.59 -9.01 -38.95
N THR A 73 -4.15 -9.95 -38.21
CA THR A 73 -3.63 -11.31 -38.10
C THR A 73 -4.51 -12.29 -38.88
N SER A 74 -3.92 -13.39 -39.37
CA SER A 74 -4.65 -14.46 -40.05
C SER A 74 -5.55 -15.29 -39.11
N ASN A 75 -5.38 -15.15 -37.79
CA ASN A 75 -6.18 -15.82 -36.81
C ASN A 75 -7.43 -14.98 -36.44
N SER A 76 -8.60 -15.46 -36.84
CA SER A 76 -9.89 -14.78 -36.61
C SER A 76 -10.19 -14.51 -35.13
N PHE A 77 -9.81 -15.42 -34.23
CA PHE A 77 -10.04 -15.27 -32.79
C PHE A 77 -9.16 -14.17 -32.20
N ILE A 78 -7.88 -14.14 -32.56
CA ILE A 78 -6.95 -13.10 -32.11
C ILE A 78 -7.40 -11.74 -32.66
N ASN A 79 -7.81 -11.69 -33.92
CA ASN A 79 -8.31 -10.45 -34.54
C ASN A 79 -9.54 -9.90 -33.79
N TYR A 80 -10.50 -10.77 -33.45
CA TYR A 80 -11.67 -10.41 -32.66
C TYR A 80 -11.29 -9.90 -31.25
N MET A 81 -10.36 -10.59 -30.55
CA MET A 81 -9.91 -10.21 -29.21
C MET A 81 -9.17 -8.86 -29.21
N LEU A 82 -8.31 -8.62 -30.19
CA LEU A 82 -7.47 -7.40 -30.22
C LEU A 82 -8.16 -6.19 -30.86
N ASN A 83 -9.25 -6.39 -31.60
CA ASN A 83 -9.99 -5.32 -32.28
C ASN A 83 -11.32 -5.05 -31.58
N ASP A 84 -12.25 -6.03 -31.64
CA ASP A 84 -13.62 -5.85 -31.14
C ASP A 84 -13.68 -5.88 -29.60
N LEU A 85 -12.85 -6.68 -28.95
CA LEU A 85 -12.74 -6.79 -27.50
C LEU A 85 -11.43 -6.14 -26.96
N SER A 86 -10.89 -5.17 -27.66
CA SER A 86 -9.60 -4.54 -27.31
C SER A 86 -9.57 -4.00 -25.87
N LEU A 87 -10.63 -3.35 -25.42
CA LEU A 87 -10.76 -2.81 -24.06
C LEU A 87 -10.70 -3.93 -23.01
N LEU A 88 -11.40 -5.05 -23.26
CA LEU A 88 -11.40 -6.20 -22.35
C LEU A 88 -10.01 -6.86 -22.29
N SER A 89 -9.41 -7.11 -23.45
CA SER A 89 -8.07 -7.69 -23.57
C SER A 89 -7.00 -6.81 -22.90
N GLN A 90 -7.05 -5.53 -23.12
CA GLN A 90 -6.21 -4.52 -22.48
C GLN A 90 -6.38 -4.56 -20.96
N THR A 91 -7.60 -4.57 -20.47
CA THR A 91 -7.88 -4.60 -19.03
C THR A 91 -7.32 -5.86 -18.38
N ILE A 92 -7.52 -7.03 -18.99
CA ILE A 92 -7.01 -8.31 -18.47
C ILE A 92 -5.48 -8.30 -18.42
N ILE A 93 -4.81 -7.94 -19.52
CA ILE A 93 -3.35 -7.94 -19.60
C ILE A 93 -2.77 -6.90 -18.62
N SER A 94 -3.30 -5.70 -18.62
CA SER A 94 -2.87 -4.64 -17.71
C SER A 94 -3.02 -5.05 -16.23
N THR A 95 -4.16 -5.65 -15.89
CA THR A 95 -4.42 -6.14 -14.53
C THR A 95 -3.44 -7.24 -14.11
N LEU A 96 -3.17 -8.21 -14.99
CA LEU A 96 -2.19 -9.27 -14.70
C LEU A 96 -0.78 -8.71 -14.52
N VAL A 97 -0.36 -7.78 -15.38
CA VAL A 97 0.96 -7.14 -15.27
C VAL A 97 1.09 -6.41 -13.94
N ILE A 98 0.10 -5.58 -13.56
CA ILE A 98 0.17 -4.81 -12.31
C ILE A 98 0.05 -5.71 -11.07
N LEU A 99 -0.80 -6.73 -11.15
CA LEU A 99 -0.98 -7.68 -10.04
C LEU A 99 0.35 -8.36 -9.70
N ILE A 100 1.09 -8.80 -10.69
CA ILE A 100 2.39 -9.46 -10.47
C ILE A 100 3.46 -8.44 -10.09
N THR A 101 3.65 -7.37 -10.87
CA THR A 101 4.80 -6.49 -10.75
C THR A 101 4.67 -5.42 -9.67
N ALA A 102 3.48 -4.88 -9.46
CA ALA A 102 3.25 -3.77 -8.56
C ALA A 102 2.54 -4.14 -7.25
N GLU A 103 1.82 -5.26 -7.21
CA GLU A 103 1.14 -5.70 -5.99
C GLU A 103 1.78 -6.94 -5.38
N PHE A 104 1.80 -8.07 -6.08
CA PHE A 104 2.23 -9.35 -5.50
C PHE A 104 3.71 -9.33 -5.12
N LEU A 105 4.61 -9.09 -6.08
CA LEU A 105 6.06 -9.11 -5.82
C LEU A 105 6.51 -8.08 -4.79
N PRO A 106 6.10 -6.80 -4.86
CA PRO A 106 6.44 -5.84 -3.82
C PRO A 106 5.91 -6.23 -2.45
N LYS A 107 4.66 -6.69 -2.33
CA LYS A 107 4.10 -7.08 -1.03
C LYS A 107 4.87 -8.23 -0.39
N VAL A 108 5.17 -9.29 -1.14
CA VAL A 108 5.95 -10.42 -0.63
C VAL A 108 7.35 -9.98 -0.20
N PHE A 109 8.04 -9.20 -1.04
CA PHE A 109 9.38 -8.73 -0.75
C PHE A 109 9.43 -7.82 0.49
N PHE A 110 8.50 -6.88 0.59
CA PHE A 110 8.39 -5.97 1.73
C PHE A 110 7.94 -6.66 3.01
N GLN A 111 7.18 -7.74 2.94
CA GLN A 111 6.83 -8.54 4.10
C GLN A 111 8.05 -9.27 4.67
N ILE A 112 8.87 -9.88 3.80
CA ILE A 112 10.08 -10.61 4.22
C ILE A 112 11.12 -9.66 4.85
N TYR A 113 11.33 -8.50 4.25
CA TYR A 113 12.36 -7.54 4.68
C TYR A 113 11.77 -6.32 5.40
N ALA A 114 10.64 -6.46 6.08
CA ALA A 114 9.85 -5.37 6.63
C ALA A 114 10.67 -4.39 7.49
N ASN A 115 11.44 -4.90 8.44
CA ASN A 115 12.24 -4.07 9.36
C ASN A 115 13.32 -3.25 8.64
N THR A 116 13.92 -3.80 7.59
CA THR A 116 14.95 -3.10 6.82
C THR A 116 14.34 -2.08 5.89
N LEU A 117 13.27 -2.46 5.18
CA LEU A 117 12.65 -1.61 4.16
C LEU A 117 11.89 -0.43 4.75
N ILE A 118 11.27 -0.58 5.93
CA ILE A 118 10.62 0.55 6.60
C ILE A 118 11.63 1.64 6.97
N LYS A 119 12.85 1.27 7.35
CA LYS A 119 13.93 2.24 7.63
C LYS A 119 14.48 2.86 6.36
N ALA A 120 14.80 2.03 5.37
CA ALA A 120 15.37 2.50 4.10
C ALA A 120 14.44 3.45 3.35
N LEU A 121 13.13 3.20 3.39
CA LEU A 121 12.12 4.00 2.70
C LEU A 121 11.38 5.00 3.60
N ALA A 122 11.81 5.18 4.84
CA ALA A 122 11.20 6.13 5.77
C ALA A 122 11.19 7.56 5.21
N PHE A 123 12.28 8.00 4.57
CA PHE A 123 12.39 9.35 4.02
C PHE A 123 11.41 9.58 2.86
N PRO A 124 11.39 8.80 1.77
CA PRO A 124 10.38 8.98 0.73
C PRO A 124 8.95 8.80 1.26
N ALA A 125 8.70 7.86 2.17
CA ALA A 125 7.39 7.71 2.79
C ALA A 125 6.98 8.97 3.56
N TYR A 126 7.90 9.62 4.25
CA TYR A 126 7.66 10.87 4.97
C TYR A 126 7.30 12.04 4.02
N VAL A 127 7.97 12.13 2.87
CA VAL A 127 7.65 13.14 1.85
C VAL A 127 6.21 12.96 1.36
N PHE A 128 5.84 11.73 0.97
CA PHE A 128 4.47 11.45 0.52
C PHE A 128 3.43 11.57 1.64
N TYR A 129 3.81 11.23 2.88
CA TYR A 129 2.95 11.48 4.05
C TYR A 129 2.62 12.97 4.19
N GLY A 130 3.59 13.85 3.97
CA GLY A 130 3.37 15.29 3.97
C GLY A 130 2.48 15.76 2.82
N ILE A 131 2.75 15.28 1.60
CA ILE A 131 1.98 15.65 0.39
C ILE A 131 0.51 15.23 0.52
N PHE A 132 0.24 14.03 0.97
CA PHE A 132 -1.13 13.48 1.04
C PHE A 132 -1.83 13.73 2.38
N THR A 133 -1.22 14.46 3.31
CA THR A 133 -1.78 14.73 4.64
C THR A 133 -3.21 15.25 4.58
N PHE A 134 -3.48 16.25 3.73
CA PHE A 134 -4.79 16.85 3.62
C PHE A 134 -5.86 15.85 3.13
N ILE A 135 -5.52 15.08 2.10
CA ILE A 135 -6.42 14.06 1.54
C ILE A 135 -6.64 12.94 2.56
N SER A 136 -5.58 12.52 3.26
CA SER A 136 -5.67 11.47 4.28
C SER A 136 -6.56 11.89 5.45
N ASP A 137 -6.42 13.11 5.94
CA ASP A 137 -7.25 13.64 7.02
C ASP A 137 -8.73 13.70 6.60
N PHE A 138 -9.01 14.08 5.36
CA PHE A 138 -10.36 14.10 4.82
C PHE A 138 -10.96 12.69 4.72
N VAL A 139 -10.21 11.72 4.21
CA VAL A 139 -10.66 10.31 4.11
C VAL A 139 -10.90 9.71 5.50
N ILE A 140 -10.02 9.97 6.46
CA ILE A 140 -10.18 9.51 7.84
C ILE A 140 -11.43 10.15 8.47
N TRP A 141 -11.64 11.45 8.28
CA TRP A 141 -12.81 12.13 8.78
C TRP A 141 -14.11 11.51 8.24
N ILE A 142 -14.20 11.21 6.93
CA ILE A 142 -15.36 10.51 6.36
C ILE A 142 -15.51 9.12 6.97
N SER A 143 -14.43 8.37 7.10
CA SER A 143 -14.44 7.02 7.67
C SER A 143 -14.94 7.03 9.11
N ASP A 144 -14.47 7.96 9.93
CA ASP A 144 -14.90 8.13 11.32
C ASP A 144 -16.36 8.54 11.40
N LEU A 145 -16.84 9.39 10.50
CA LEU A 145 -18.25 9.77 10.44
C LEU A 145 -19.13 8.56 10.15
N ILE A 146 -18.74 7.70 9.22
CA ILE A 146 -19.46 6.47 8.88
C ILE A 146 -19.42 5.49 10.07
N LEU A 147 -18.24 5.26 10.65
CA LEU A 147 -18.06 4.35 11.78
C LEU A 147 -18.88 4.79 13.01
N LYS A 148 -18.87 6.07 13.34
CA LYS A 148 -19.65 6.62 14.45
C LYS A 148 -21.15 6.53 14.19
N THR A 149 -21.59 6.77 12.97
CA THR A 149 -23.02 6.78 12.61
C THR A 149 -23.60 5.37 12.55
N PHE A 150 -22.89 4.42 11.95
CA PHE A 150 -23.41 3.07 11.71
C PHE A 150 -22.97 2.04 12.75
N PHE A 151 -21.75 2.15 13.27
CA PHE A 151 -21.15 1.13 14.15
C PHE A 151 -20.92 1.59 15.58
N LYS A 152 -21.10 2.88 15.89
CA LYS A 152 -20.85 3.48 17.22
C LYS A 152 -19.45 3.17 17.79
N THR A 153 -18.46 2.99 16.92
CA THR A 153 -17.08 2.59 17.25
C THR A 153 -16.11 3.64 16.74
N GLU A 154 -15.05 3.94 17.48
CA GLU A 154 -13.96 4.79 17.02
C GLU A 154 -12.85 3.94 16.38
N GLY A 155 -12.42 4.29 15.16
CA GLY A 155 -11.45 3.50 14.39
C GLY A 155 -10.08 3.33 15.07
N ASP A 156 -9.59 4.36 15.76
CA ASP A 156 -8.30 4.32 16.47
C ASP A 156 -8.31 3.39 17.70
N GLN A 157 -9.45 3.16 18.31
CA GLN A 157 -9.58 2.26 19.47
C GLN A 157 -9.36 0.79 19.07
N VAL A 158 -9.79 0.39 17.88
CA VAL A 158 -9.61 -0.98 17.37
C VAL A 158 -8.12 -1.26 17.16
N GLN A 159 -7.35 -0.33 16.61
CA GLN A 159 -5.91 -0.50 16.40
C GLN A 159 -5.12 -0.54 17.72
N LEU A 160 -5.48 0.28 18.70
CA LEU A 160 -4.88 0.23 20.03
C LEU A 160 -5.12 -1.11 20.74
N PHE A 161 -6.30 -1.70 20.55
CA PHE A 161 -6.63 -3.01 21.09
C PHE A 161 -5.76 -4.11 20.47
N PHE A 162 -5.64 -4.15 19.14
CA PHE A 162 -4.78 -5.12 18.45
C PHE A 162 -3.31 -4.97 18.83
N THR A 163 -2.81 -3.75 18.95
CA THR A 163 -1.42 -3.50 19.38
C THR A 163 -1.16 -4.00 20.80
N LYS A 164 -2.11 -3.85 21.71
CA LYS A 164 -1.99 -4.40 23.06
C LYS A 164 -2.00 -5.91 23.08
N LEU A 165 -2.84 -6.53 22.26
CA LEU A 165 -2.95 -7.98 22.16
C LEU A 165 -1.69 -8.61 21.56
N GLU A 166 -1.13 -8.00 20.52
CA GLU A 166 0.16 -8.40 19.94
C GLU A 166 1.31 -8.29 20.96
N LEU A 167 1.33 -7.24 21.76
CA LEU A 167 2.35 -7.05 22.81
C LEU A 167 2.24 -8.12 23.91
N VAL A 168 1.04 -8.44 24.34
CA VAL A 168 0.79 -9.49 25.33
C VAL A 168 1.24 -10.87 24.80
N ASN A 169 0.87 -11.20 23.56
CA ASN A 169 1.28 -12.44 22.92
C ASN A 169 2.80 -12.54 22.79
N TYR A 170 3.47 -11.46 22.39
CA TYR A 170 4.92 -11.41 22.28
C TYR A 170 5.62 -11.63 23.64
N ILE A 171 5.10 -11.00 24.70
CA ILE A 171 5.63 -11.17 26.05
C ILE A 171 5.44 -12.61 26.54
N SER A 172 4.27 -13.21 26.28
CA SER A 172 4.01 -14.61 26.67
C SER A 172 4.93 -15.59 25.95
N GLU A 173 5.16 -15.38 24.65
CA GLU A 173 6.06 -16.21 23.84
C GLU A 173 7.54 -16.13 24.30
N GLN A 174 7.97 -14.94 24.73
CA GLN A 174 9.31 -14.73 25.29
C GLN A 174 9.46 -15.28 26.71
N MET A 175 8.37 -15.44 27.44
CA MET A 175 8.39 -16.02 28.80
C MET A 175 8.34 -17.56 28.79
N GLU A 176 7.91 -18.17 27.68
CA GLU A 176 7.86 -19.63 27.50
C GLU A 176 9.14 -20.21 26.85
N SER A 177 10.04 -19.36 26.36
CA SER A 177 11.34 -19.73 25.76
C SER A 177 12.49 -19.58 26.72
#